data_57e8e216f32613ebc52e2dc86244bf2b
#
_entry.id   57e8e216f32613ebc52e2dc86244bf2b
#
_cell.length_a   1.000
_cell.length_b   1.000
_cell.length_c   1.000
_cell.angle_alpha   90.00
_cell.angle_beta   90.00
_cell.angle_gamma   90.00
#
_symmetry.space_group_name_H-M   'P 1'
#
loop_
_entity.id
_entity.type
_entity.pdbx_description
1 polymer ?
#
loop_
_entity_poly.entity_id
_entity_poly.type
_entity_poly.pdbx_seq_one_letter_code
_entity_poly.pdbx_strand_id
1 'polypeptide(L)'
;PQTLAQPKQETPKPEKSKEKKQLTVGFGRFNPPTIGHEKLMNTISKTAGKGGEYKIYPSRTQDSKKNPLNPSDKVEYMRKAFPDHADSIVDDDKTKTIFDVLKSAYGKGYSTVNVVVGSDRVKEFENLANKYNGQLYNFDKINIVSAGERSADAKGVEGMSASKLRKAAMDGDYKTFRSGISKACLLYTSPSPRDQL
;
A
#
# COMPACT_ATOMS: atom_id res chain seq x y z
N PRO A 1 23.32 9.86 71.81
CA PRO A 1 22.52 10.37 70.69
C PRO A 1 22.58 9.41 69.52
N GLN A 2 21.49 8.72 69.22
CA GLN A 2 21.35 7.81 68.08
C GLN A 2 20.94 8.63 66.88
N THR A 3 21.76 8.63 65.82
CA THR A 3 21.49 9.25 64.56
C THR A 3 20.61 8.30 63.74
N LEU A 4 19.35 8.66 63.52
CA LEU A 4 18.40 7.97 62.67
C LEU A 4 18.82 8.16 61.19
N ALA A 5 19.21 7.07 60.54
CA ALA A 5 19.48 7.06 59.12
C ALA A 5 18.15 7.20 58.34
N GLN A 6 18.06 8.23 57.48
CA GLN A 6 16.92 8.42 56.59
C GLN A 6 16.98 7.36 55.45
N PRO A 7 15.84 6.76 55.04
CA PRO A 7 15.80 5.85 53.92
C PRO A 7 16.08 6.61 52.61
N LYS A 8 17.03 6.11 51.81
CA LYS A 8 17.30 6.58 50.45
C LYS A 8 16.04 6.39 49.62
N GLN A 9 15.48 7.47 49.14
CA GLN A 9 14.47 7.43 48.07
C GLN A 9 15.12 6.85 46.81
N GLU A 10 14.69 5.66 46.40
CA GLU A 10 15.01 5.10 45.10
C GLU A 10 14.35 5.98 44.04
N THR A 11 15.16 6.64 43.20
CA THR A 11 14.69 7.33 42.00
C THR A 11 14.07 6.29 41.07
N PRO A 12 12.85 6.51 40.52
CA PRO A 12 12.22 5.59 39.62
C PRO A 12 13.11 5.43 38.40
N LYS A 13 13.43 4.16 38.08
CA LYS A 13 14.17 3.76 36.89
C LYS A 13 13.39 4.27 35.66
N PRO A 14 14.02 4.94 34.67
CA PRO A 14 13.31 5.46 33.54
C PRO A 14 12.62 4.28 32.83
N GLU A 15 11.30 4.36 32.70
CA GLU A 15 10.52 3.45 31.88
C GLU A 15 11.14 3.45 30.49
N LYS A 16 11.52 2.23 30.00
CA LYS A 16 11.95 2.04 28.61
C LYS A 16 10.89 2.67 27.71
N SER A 17 11.24 3.74 27.04
CA SER A 17 10.40 4.36 26.02
C SER A 17 9.98 3.24 25.05
N LYS A 18 8.69 2.94 24.97
CA LYS A 18 8.15 2.00 23.98
C LYS A 18 8.65 2.50 22.63
N GLU A 19 9.44 1.69 21.93
CA GLU A 19 9.89 2.01 20.58
C GLU A 19 8.65 2.38 19.75
N LYS A 20 8.63 3.60 19.22
CA LYS A 20 7.51 4.09 18.42
C LYS A 20 7.50 3.32 17.11
N LYS A 21 6.65 2.31 17.01
CA LYS A 21 6.48 1.54 15.79
C LYS A 21 5.83 2.38 14.72
N GLN A 22 6.44 2.40 13.53
CA GLN A 22 5.95 3.10 12.36
C GLN A 22 5.59 2.10 11.28
N LEU A 23 4.47 2.33 10.59
CA LEU A 23 4.04 1.58 9.42
C LEU A 23 3.82 2.52 8.24
N THR A 24 4.30 2.14 7.06
CA THR A 24 3.97 2.83 5.80
C THR A 24 2.98 1.98 5.01
N VAL A 25 1.88 2.58 4.58
CA VAL A 25 0.82 1.86 3.88
C VAL A 25 0.46 2.52 2.55
N GLY A 26 0.13 1.68 1.58
CA GLY A 26 -0.55 2.08 0.36
C GLY A 26 -1.86 1.33 0.22
N PHE A 27 -2.90 2.02 -0.24
CA PHE A 27 -4.21 1.44 -0.50
C PHE A 27 -4.69 1.82 -1.90
N GLY A 28 -5.09 0.83 -2.70
CA GLY A 28 -5.50 1.08 -4.07
C GLY A 28 -6.35 -0.03 -4.70
N ARG A 29 -6.93 0.28 -5.86
CA ARG A 29 -7.77 -0.68 -6.61
C ARG A 29 -6.96 -1.76 -7.32
N PHE A 30 -5.84 -1.39 -7.97
CA PHE A 30 -4.96 -2.30 -8.72
C PHE A 30 -5.74 -3.25 -9.67
N ASN A 31 -6.66 -2.72 -10.45
CA ASN A 31 -7.56 -3.55 -11.24
C ASN A 31 -7.62 -3.12 -12.73
N PRO A 32 -6.72 -3.66 -13.59
CA PRO A 32 -5.60 -4.54 -13.24
C PRO A 32 -4.40 -3.79 -12.64
N PRO A 33 -3.43 -4.50 -12.04
CA PRO A 33 -2.13 -3.93 -11.72
C PRO A 33 -1.43 -3.48 -13.02
N THR A 34 -0.80 -2.30 -12.98
CA THR A 34 -0.10 -1.72 -14.14
C THR A 34 1.32 -1.35 -13.77
N ILE A 35 2.19 -1.19 -14.77
CA ILE A 35 3.56 -0.68 -14.55
C ILE A 35 3.56 0.69 -13.84
N GLY A 36 2.51 1.52 -14.03
CA GLY A 36 2.37 2.78 -13.31
C GLY A 36 2.16 2.61 -11.80
N HIS A 37 1.69 1.46 -11.34
CA HIS A 37 1.58 1.17 -9.90
C HIS A 37 2.93 0.87 -9.25
N GLU A 38 3.95 0.48 -10.00
CA GLU A 38 5.30 0.24 -9.48
C GLU A 38 5.89 1.51 -8.87
N LYS A 39 5.67 2.66 -9.50
CA LYS A 39 6.08 3.96 -8.94
C LYS A 39 5.47 4.22 -7.55
N LEU A 40 4.19 3.90 -7.39
CA LEU A 40 3.50 4.00 -6.09
C LEU A 40 4.15 3.06 -5.06
N MET A 41 4.36 1.79 -5.42
CA MET A 41 4.94 0.79 -4.52
C MET A 41 6.37 1.15 -4.12
N ASN A 42 7.18 1.61 -5.07
CA ASN A 42 8.53 2.11 -4.81
C ASN A 42 8.52 3.32 -3.88
N THR A 43 7.54 4.22 -4.02
CA THR A 43 7.40 5.37 -3.11
C THR A 43 7.01 4.90 -1.70
N ILE A 44 6.14 3.92 -1.56
CA ILE A 44 5.76 3.32 -0.27
C ILE A 44 7.00 2.74 0.43
N SER A 45 7.78 1.92 -0.29
CA SER A 45 9.00 1.33 0.23
C SER A 45 10.04 2.38 0.62
N LYS A 46 10.27 3.39 -0.23
CA LYS A 46 11.18 4.50 0.06
C LYS A 46 10.75 5.33 1.26
N THR A 47 9.44 5.59 1.41
CA THR A 47 8.89 6.33 2.55
C THR A 47 9.06 5.56 3.87
N ALA A 48 8.98 4.22 3.83
CA ALA A 48 9.28 3.39 4.99
C ALA A 48 10.75 3.49 5.42
N GLY A 49 11.66 3.69 4.46
CA GLY A 49 13.10 3.76 4.70
C GLY A 49 13.76 2.39 4.84
N LYS A 50 15.07 2.39 5.02
CA LYS A 50 15.86 1.16 5.12
C LYS A 50 15.46 0.38 6.39
N GLY A 51 14.94 -0.83 6.21
CA GLY A 51 14.45 -1.67 7.31
C GLY A 51 13.10 -1.25 7.90
N GLY A 52 12.45 -0.21 7.35
CA GLY A 52 11.12 0.20 7.76
C GLY A 52 10.04 -0.75 7.24
N GLU A 53 8.99 -0.92 8.03
CA GLU A 53 7.87 -1.78 7.66
C GLU A 53 6.89 -1.06 6.73
N TYR A 54 6.51 -1.72 5.62
CA TYR A 54 5.47 -1.23 4.73
C TYR A 54 4.54 -2.34 4.28
N LYS A 55 3.29 -1.96 3.98
CA LYS A 55 2.25 -2.86 3.50
C LYS A 55 1.44 -2.20 2.37
N ILE A 56 1.07 -3.00 1.39
CA ILE A 56 0.28 -2.61 0.23
C ILE A 56 -1.04 -3.37 0.28
N TYR A 57 -2.14 -2.63 0.34
CA TYR A 57 -3.49 -3.19 0.49
C TYR A 57 -4.29 -2.99 -0.81
N PRO A 58 -4.49 -4.05 -1.59
CA PRO A 58 -5.43 -4.02 -2.72
C PRO A 58 -6.87 -3.97 -2.22
N SER A 59 -7.71 -3.13 -2.81
CA SER A 59 -9.14 -3.10 -2.46
C SER A 59 -9.81 -4.44 -2.77
N ARG A 60 -10.78 -4.83 -1.96
CA ARG A 60 -11.54 -6.08 -2.12
C ARG A 60 -12.80 -5.91 -3.00
N THR A 61 -13.00 -4.73 -3.58
CA THR A 61 -14.13 -4.47 -4.46
C THR A 61 -14.01 -5.24 -5.76
N GLN A 62 -15.09 -5.89 -6.17
CA GLN A 62 -15.25 -6.56 -7.45
C GLN A 62 -16.54 -6.09 -8.13
N ASP A 63 -16.45 -5.74 -9.41
CA ASP A 63 -17.56 -5.43 -10.29
C ASP A 63 -17.13 -5.61 -11.76
N SER A 64 -18.09 -5.83 -12.66
CA SER A 64 -17.83 -6.12 -14.07
C SER A 64 -17.19 -4.98 -14.87
N LYS A 65 -17.28 -3.72 -14.40
CA LYS A 65 -16.85 -2.55 -15.17
C LYS A 65 -15.49 -2.00 -14.73
N LYS A 66 -15.33 -1.76 -13.42
CA LYS A 66 -14.15 -1.05 -12.88
C LYS A 66 -13.20 -1.98 -12.15
N ASN A 67 -13.71 -3.10 -11.63
CA ASN A 67 -12.96 -4.04 -10.83
C ASN A 67 -13.25 -5.48 -11.26
N PRO A 68 -12.95 -5.87 -12.53
CA PRO A 68 -13.32 -7.18 -13.06
C PRO A 68 -12.54 -8.34 -12.43
N LEU A 69 -11.34 -8.08 -11.90
CA LEU A 69 -10.54 -9.12 -11.28
C LEU A 69 -11.08 -9.46 -9.88
N ASN A 70 -11.16 -10.75 -9.61
CA ASN A 70 -11.39 -11.29 -8.28
C ASN A 70 -10.27 -10.83 -7.33
N PRO A 71 -10.57 -10.56 -6.06
CA PRO A 71 -9.57 -10.07 -5.11
C PRO A 71 -8.34 -10.96 -4.93
N SER A 72 -8.50 -12.29 -4.88
CA SER A 72 -7.38 -13.22 -4.71
C SER A 72 -6.51 -13.30 -5.95
N ASP A 73 -7.11 -13.41 -7.14
CA ASP A 73 -6.37 -13.39 -8.41
C ASP A 73 -5.60 -12.09 -8.58
N LYS A 74 -6.21 -10.96 -8.18
CA LYS A 74 -5.55 -9.67 -8.21
C LYS A 74 -4.29 -9.62 -7.36
N VAL A 75 -4.35 -10.16 -6.13
CA VAL A 75 -3.18 -10.24 -5.24
C VAL A 75 -2.10 -11.11 -5.85
N GLU A 76 -2.47 -12.25 -6.41
CA GLU A 76 -1.53 -13.16 -7.08
C GLU A 76 -0.83 -12.47 -8.27
N TYR A 77 -1.59 -11.80 -9.13
CA TYR A 77 -1.03 -11.02 -10.24
C TYR A 77 -0.13 -9.88 -9.76
N MET A 78 -0.50 -9.20 -8.68
CA MET A 78 0.34 -8.15 -8.12
C MET A 78 1.67 -8.70 -7.61
N ARG A 79 1.67 -9.82 -6.90
CA ARG A 79 2.90 -10.45 -6.40
C ARG A 79 3.81 -10.93 -7.54
N LYS A 80 3.23 -11.46 -8.61
CA LYS A 80 3.98 -11.84 -9.83
C LYS A 80 4.51 -10.63 -10.59
N ALA A 81 3.71 -9.58 -10.68
CA ALA A 81 4.08 -8.36 -11.41
C ALA A 81 5.15 -7.52 -10.69
N PHE A 82 5.17 -7.58 -9.36
CA PHE A 82 6.04 -6.77 -8.51
C PHE A 82 6.75 -7.64 -7.46
N PRO A 83 7.68 -8.51 -7.88
CA PRO A 83 8.33 -9.48 -7.00
C PRO A 83 9.06 -8.82 -5.82
N ASP A 84 9.65 -7.64 -5.99
CA ASP A 84 10.36 -6.89 -4.94
C ASP A 84 9.43 -6.42 -3.81
N HIS A 85 8.12 -6.41 -4.04
CA HIS A 85 7.11 -6.01 -3.09
C HIS A 85 6.18 -7.15 -2.68
N ALA A 86 6.39 -8.37 -3.17
CA ALA A 86 5.47 -9.49 -3.03
C ALA A 86 5.07 -9.78 -1.57
N ASP A 87 6.06 -9.77 -0.66
CA ASP A 87 5.86 -10.02 0.78
C ASP A 87 5.11 -8.89 1.50
N SER A 88 5.09 -7.71 0.90
CA SER A 88 4.39 -6.54 1.44
C SER A 88 2.97 -6.39 0.92
N ILE A 89 2.58 -7.15 -0.11
CA ILE A 89 1.21 -7.14 -0.66
C ILE A 89 0.32 -8.03 0.20
N VAL A 90 -0.64 -7.39 0.87
CA VAL A 90 -1.53 -8.04 1.85
C VAL A 90 -2.75 -8.64 1.16
N ASP A 91 -3.04 -9.90 1.47
CA ASP A 91 -4.29 -10.57 1.13
C ASP A 91 -5.10 -10.77 2.41
N ASP A 92 -6.01 -9.83 2.70
CA ASP A 92 -6.81 -9.82 3.92
C ASP A 92 -8.23 -9.35 3.64
N ASP A 93 -9.20 -10.21 3.83
CA ASP A 93 -10.61 -9.94 3.59
C ASP A 93 -11.23 -8.94 4.58
N LYS A 94 -10.56 -8.69 5.70
CA LYS A 94 -11.02 -7.75 6.74
C LYS A 94 -10.66 -6.31 6.43
N THR A 95 -9.66 -6.08 5.56
CA THR A 95 -9.20 -4.74 5.20
C THR A 95 -9.81 -4.26 3.87
N LYS A 96 -11.10 -3.94 3.89
CA LYS A 96 -11.87 -3.52 2.71
C LYS A 96 -11.68 -2.05 2.37
N THR A 97 -11.42 -1.23 3.37
CA THR A 97 -11.24 0.22 3.25
C THR A 97 -9.94 0.67 3.89
N ILE A 98 -9.49 1.89 3.56
CA ILE A 98 -8.33 2.48 4.25
C ILE A 98 -8.55 2.61 5.76
N PHE A 99 -9.79 2.83 6.21
CA PHE A 99 -10.10 2.90 7.63
C PHE A 99 -9.91 1.57 8.34
N ASP A 100 -10.23 0.45 7.69
CA ASP A 100 -9.97 -0.89 8.23
C ASP A 100 -8.47 -1.13 8.36
N VAL A 101 -7.68 -0.69 7.37
CA VAL A 101 -6.21 -0.74 7.42
C VAL A 101 -5.68 0.06 8.59
N LEU A 102 -6.12 1.30 8.77
CA LEU A 102 -5.67 2.17 9.86
C LEU A 102 -6.09 1.61 11.23
N LYS A 103 -7.32 1.11 11.38
CA LYS A 103 -7.78 0.44 12.61
C LYS A 103 -6.94 -0.79 12.93
N SER A 104 -6.64 -1.61 11.91
CA SER A 104 -5.78 -2.79 12.08
C SER A 104 -4.35 -2.40 12.49
N ALA A 105 -3.78 -1.37 11.88
CA ALA A 105 -2.45 -0.86 12.23
C ALA A 105 -2.42 -0.35 13.67
N TYR A 106 -3.41 0.44 14.07
CA TYR A 106 -3.53 0.92 15.44
C TYR A 106 -3.66 -0.22 16.44
N GLY A 107 -4.51 -1.22 16.16
CA GLY A 107 -4.67 -2.41 17.00
C GLY A 107 -3.40 -3.27 17.12
N LYS A 108 -2.47 -3.18 16.16
CA LYS A 108 -1.14 -3.83 16.21
C LYS A 108 -0.08 -3.00 16.95
N GLY A 109 -0.45 -1.85 17.49
CA GLY A 109 0.41 -1.02 18.32
C GLY A 109 1.34 -0.08 17.54
N TYR A 110 1.06 0.19 16.26
CA TYR A 110 1.76 1.27 15.56
C TYR A 110 1.30 2.61 16.09
N SER A 111 2.26 3.48 16.42
CA SER A 111 2.01 4.84 16.91
C SER A 111 2.05 5.88 15.79
N THR A 112 2.75 5.59 14.72
CA THR A 112 2.87 6.45 13.54
C THR A 112 2.51 5.68 12.28
N VAL A 113 1.75 6.31 11.38
CA VAL A 113 1.42 5.74 10.09
C VAL A 113 1.69 6.74 8.97
N ASN A 114 2.36 6.29 7.91
CA ASN A 114 2.49 7.03 6.66
C ASN A 114 1.54 6.41 5.64
N VAL A 115 0.66 7.20 5.08
CA VAL A 115 -0.27 6.75 4.01
C VAL A 115 0.20 7.37 2.69
N VAL A 116 0.63 6.54 1.76
CA VAL A 116 1.10 6.98 0.45
C VAL A 116 -0.03 6.89 -0.57
N VAL A 117 -0.34 8.01 -1.21
CA VAL A 117 -1.44 8.15 -2.18
C VAL A 117 -0.99 8.93 -3.42
N GLY A 118 -1.76 8.89 -4.50
CA GLY A 118 -1.56 9.80 -5.63
C GLY A 118 -1.75 11.26 -5.21
N SER A 119 -1.07 12.19 -5.90
CA SER A 119 -1.13 13.63 -5.59
C SER A 119 -2.54 14.19 -5.59
N ASP A 120 -3.39 13.68 -6.48
CA ASP A 120 -4.81 14.03 -6.63
C ASP A 120 -5.67 13.71 -5.38
N ARG A 121 -5.17 12.85 -4.48
CA ARG A 121 -5.91 12.37 -3.32
C ARG A 121 -5.35 12.83 -1.97
N VAL A 122 -4.23 13.53 -1.95
CA VAL A 122 -3.55 13.95 -0.70
C VAL A 122 -4.49 14.72 0.21
N LYS A 123 -5.14 15.79 -0.30
CA LYS A 123 -6.06 16.63 0.50
C LYS A 123 -7.26 15.84 1.04
N GLU A 124 -7.83 14.94 0.23
CA GLU A 124 -8.93 14.07 0.65
C GLU A 124 -8.51 13.22 1.85
N PHE A 125 -7.35 12.55 1.74
CA PHE A 125 -6.86 11.67 2.79
C PHE A 125 -6.39 12.42 4.04
N GLU A 126 -5.80 13.60 3.92
CA GLU A 126 -5.46 14.45 5.06
C GLU A 126 -6.72 14.82 5.88
N ASN A 127 -7.77 15.27 5.20
CA ASN A 127 -9.02 15.61 5.86
C ASN A 127 -9.66 14.39 6.53
N LEU A 128 -9.70 13.24 5.87
CA LEU A 128 -10.27 12.02 6.41
C LEU A 128 -9.46 11.47 7.60
N ALA A 129 -8.14 11.43 7.46
CA ALA A 129 -7.25 10.94 8.52
C ALA A 129 -7.38 11.77 9.79
N ASN A 130 -7.35 13.09 9.67
CA ASN A 130 -7.49 14.01 10.79
C ASN A 130 -8.86 13.94 11.44
N LYS A 131 -9.93 13.82 10.64
CA LYS A 131 -11.31 13.73 11.14
C LYS A 131 -11.53 12.51 12.03
N TYR A 132 -10.93 11.38 11.70
CA TYR A 132 -11.16 10.12 12.40
C TYR A 132 -10.07 9.77 13.42
N ASN A 133 -8.97 10.54 13.49
CA ASN A 133 -7.99 10.39 14.56
C ASN A 133 -8.60 10.88 15.88
N GLY A 134 -8.55 10.05 16.92
CA GLY A 134 -9.26 10.26 18.16
C GLY A 134 -10.69 9.67 18.22
N GLN A 135 -11.21 9.16 17.08
CA GLN A 135 -12.52 8.50 17.02
C GLN A 135 -12.41 6.99 16.72
N LEU A 136 -11.81 6.63 15.59
CA LEU A 136 -11.65 5.25 15.15
C LEU A 136 -10.29 4.65 15.52
N TYR A 137 -9.29 5.47 15.66
CA TYR A 137 -7.92 5.16 16.05
C TYR A 137 -7.32 6.41 16.72
N ASN A 138 -6.17 6.28 17.38
CA ASN A 138 -5.51 7.40 18.03
C ASN A 138 -3.99 7.28 17.82
N PHE A 139 -3.53 7.60 16.60
CA PHE A 139 -2.11 7.65 16.26
C PHE A 139 -1.47 8.93 16.81
N ASP A 140 -0.22 8.83 17.24
CA ASP A 140 0.61 9.99 17.57
C ASP A 140 0.80 10.88 16.33
N LYS A 141 0.95 10.23 15.16
CA LYS A 141 1.14 10.92 13.89
C LYS A 141 0.60 10.13 12.71
N ILE A 142 -0.13 10.82 11.84
CA ILE A 142 -0.54 10.34 10.52
C ILE A 142 0.06 11.27 9.47
N ASN A 143 0.91 10.74 8.59
CA ASN A 143 1.50 11.48 7.48
C ASN A 143 0.86 11.02 6.18
N ILE A 144 0.36 11.94 5.39
CA ILE A 144 -0.10 11.65 4.03
C ILE A 144 1.01 12.06 3.07
N VAL A 145 1.50 11.11 2.29
CA VAL A 145 2.64 11.29 1.40
C VAL A 145 2.19 11.14 -0.05
N SER A 146 2.58 12.08 -0.89
CA SER A 146 2.31 12.01 -2.32
C SER A 146 3.27 11.06 -3.03
N ALA A 147 2.73 10.14 -3.84
CA ALA A 147 3.52 9.33 -4.77
C ALA A 147 3.81 10.07 -6.10
N GLY A 148 3.47 11.35 -6.19
CA GLY A 148 3.60 12.18 -7.38
C GLY A 148 2.37 12.13 -8.29
N GLU A 149 2.41 12.94 -9.32
CA GLU A 149 1.33 13.06 -10.29
C GLU A 149 1.21 11.82 -11.17
N ARG A 150 -0.03 11.50 -11.51
CA ARG A 150 -0.36 10.57 -12.59
C ARG A 150 -0.63 11.41 -13.83
N SER A 151 0.31 11.45 -14.74
CA SER A 151 0.06 12.04 -16.05
C SER A 151 -0.81 11.09 -16.88
N ALA A 152 -2.14 11.31 -16.86
CA ALA A 152 -3.06 10.53 -17.69
C ALA A 152 -2.76 10.68 -19.19
N ASP A 153 -2.15 11.81 -19.58
CA ASP A 153 -1.78 12.16 -20.95
C ASP A 153 -0.32 11.87 -21.31
N ALA A 154 0.49 11.40 -20.34
CA ALA A 154 1.87 11.03 -20.61
C ALA A 154 1.94 9.87 -21.60
N LYS A 155 2.85 9.97 -22.58
CA LYS A 155 3.20 8.86 -23.47
C LYS A 155 4.10 7.90 -22.70
N GLY A 156 3.80 6.58 -22.77
CA GLY A 156 4.62 5.56 -22.15
C GLY A 156 4.10 5.08 -20.78
N VAL A 157 5.03 4.67 -19.92
CA VAL A 157 4.76 4.01 -18.63
C VAL A 157 3.91 4.88 -17.68
N GLU A 158 4.20 6.16 -17.62
CA GLU A 158 3.51 7.10 -16.72
C GLU A 158 2.04 7.35 -17.10
N GLY A 159 1.72 7.25 -18.40
CA GLY A 159 0.35 7.39 -18.91
C GLY A 159 -0.47 6.11 -18.89
N MET A 160 0.11 4.98 -18.45
CA MET A 160 -0.58 3.70 -18.47
C MET A 160 -1.46 3.51 -17.24
N SER A 161 -2.75 3.77 -17.41
CA SER A 161 -3.76 3.61 -16.35
C SER A 161 -4.48 2.26 -16.45
N ALA A 162 -5.01 1.78 -15.31
CA ALA A 162 -5.86 0.59 -15.29
C ALA A 162 -7.10 0.71 -16.20
N SER A 163 -7.62 1.94 -16.38
CA SER A 163 -8.74 2.18 -17.30
C SER A 163 -8.35 1.99 -18.76
N LYS A 164 -7.17 2.47 -19.17
CA LYS A 164 -6.63 2.23 -20.53
C LYS A 164 -6.43 0.73 -20.77
N LEU A 165 -5.91 -0.02 -19.78
CA LEU A 165 -5.72 -1.46 -19.92
C LEU A 165 -7.04 -2.22 -20.02
N ARG A 166 -8.03 -1.87 -19.20
CA ARG A 166 -9.36 -2.49 -19.33
C ARG A 166 -9.99 -2.23 -20.71
N LYS A 167 -9.85 -1.01 -21.23
CA LYS A 167 -10.32 -0.68 -22.57
C LYS A 167 -9.57 -1.51 -23.63
N ALA A 168 -8.26 -1.57 -23.57
CA ALA A 168 -7.44 -2.37 -24.50
C ALA A 168 -7.84 -3.85 -24.47
N ALA A 169 -8.10 -4.41 -23.28
CA ALA A 169 -8.59 -5.79 -23.15
C ALA A 169 -9.97 -5.99 -23.79
N MET A 170 -10.90 -5.06 -23.62
CA MET A 170 -12.24 -5.11 -24.23
C MET A 170 -12.19 -4.97 -25.75
N ASP A 171 -11.29 -4.13 -26.27
CA ASP A 171 -11.12 -3.85 -27.68
C ASP A 171 -10.26 -4.93 -28.39
N GLY A 172 -9.69 -5.90 -27.65
CA GLY A 172 -8.77 -6.91 -28.20
C GLY A 172 -7.40 -6.35 -28.60
N ASP A 173 -7.05 -5.15 -28.12
CA ASP A 173 -5.75 -4.51 -28.37
C ASP A 173 -4.67 -5.07 -27.44
N TYR A 174 -4.18 -6.26 -27.79
CA TYR A 174 -3.13 -6.93 -27.02
C TYR A 174 -1.81 -6.14 -26.97
N LYS A 175 -1.49 -5.35 -27.98
CA LYS A 175 -0.26 -4.55 -28.01
C LYS A 175 -0.29 -3.49 -26.91
N THR A 176 -1.35 -2.71 -26.83
CA THR A 176 -1.53 -1.72 -25.77
C THR A 176 -1.64 -2.39 -24.40
N PHE A 177 -2.37 -3.48 -24.28
CA PHE A 177 -2.49 -4.23 -23.03
C PHE A 177 -1.12 -4.70 -22.51
N ARG A 178 -0.34 -5.37 -23.36
CA ARG A 178 1.01 -5.84 -23.01
C ARG A 178 1.98 -4.72 -22.63
N SER A 179 1.86 -3.55 -23.22
CA SER A 179 2.72 -2.41 -22.90
C SER A 179 2.48 -1.84 -21.49
N GLY A 180 1.34 -2.15 -20.90
CA GLY A 180 0.95 -1.63 -19.58
C GLY A 180 1.07 -2.61 -18.43
N ILE A 181 1.44 -3.87 -18.71
CA ILE A 181 1.70 -4.89 -17.67
C ILE A 181 3.20 -5.05 -17.44
N SER A 182 3.56 -5.42 -16.21
CA SER A 182 4.95 -5.75 -15.87
C SER A 182 5.49 -6.88 -16.77
N LYS A 183 6.75 -6.78 -17.18
CA LYS A 183 7.43 -7.83 -17.93
C LYS A 183 7.43 -9.18 -17.20
N ALA A 184 7.55 -9.16 -15.88
CA ALA A 184 7.46 -10.37 -15.07
C ALA A 184 6.11 -11.09 -15.24
N CYS A 185 5.01 -10.34 -15.35
CA CYS A 185 3.67 -10.90 -15.60
C CYS A 185 3.55 -11.52 -17.01
N LEU A 186 4.22 -10.95 -18.01
CA LEU A 186 4.20 -11.44 -19.38
C LEU A 186 4.88 -12.81 -19.55
N LEU A 187 5.89 -13.11 -18.74
CA LEU A 187 6.59 -14.39 -18.76
C LEU A 187 5.68 -15.57 -18.36
N TYR A 188 4.66 -15.30 -17.53
CA TYR A 188 3.69 -16.31 -17.10
C TYR A 188 2.47 -16.46 -18.02
N THR A 189 2.23 -15.49 -18.92
CA THR A 189 1.08 -15.49 -19.83
C THR A 189 1.45 -15.90 -21.26
N SER A 190 2.73 -16.05 -21.56
CA SER A 190 3.17 -16.60 -22.84
C SER A 190 2.94 -18.12 -22.84
N PRO A 191 2.21 -18.68 -23.83
CA PRO A 191 2.12 -20.13 -23.95
C PRO A 191 3.53 -20.71 -24.05
N SER A 192 3.76 -21.79 -23.32
CA SER A 192 5.02 -22.53 -23.42
C SER A 192 5.26 -22.96 -24.86
N PRO A 193 6.50 -22.99 -25.38
CA PRO A 193 6.78 -23.57 -26.69
C PRO A 193 6.27 -25.01 -26.86
N ARG A 194 5.96 -25.69 -25.74
CA ARG A 194 5.35 -27.05 -25.76
C ARG A 194 3.84 -27.04 -26.03
N ASP A 195 3.17 -25.90 -25.88
CA ASP A 195 1.73 -25.78 -26.13
C ASP A 195 1.41 -25.36 -27.57
N GLN A 196 2.43 -25.27 -28.42
CA GLN A 196 2.33 -24.92 -29.85
C GLN A 196 2.56 -26.09 -30.82
N LEU A 197 2.55 -27.34 -30.31
CA LEU A 197 2.66 -28.56 -31.13
C LEU A 197 1.33 -29.28 -31.21
#